data_ffb45d8b20b61d3e9b1cf8a2ff5976f3
#
_entry.id   ffb45d8b20b61d3e9b1cf8a2ff5976f3
#
_cell.length_a   1.000
_cell.length_b   1.000
_cell.length_c   1.000
_cell.angle_alpha   90.00
_cell.angle_beta   90.00
_cell.angle_gamma   90.00
#
_symmetry.space_group_name_H-M   'P 1'
#
loop_
_entity.id
_entity.type
_entity.pdbx_description
1 polymer ?
#
loop_
_entity_poly.entity_id
_entity_poly.type
_entity_poly.pdbx_seq_one_letter_code
_entity_poly.pdbx_strand_id
1 'polypeptide(L)'
;MKTYPFSALFNRMKYITRWCLMRSTRPESLSEHTADTAMLAHTLCLIGRHCTGTGAXXXXATAAIYHDAPEILTGDMPTPVKYKNDALRTAYKAVEHESARVMASLQPEELQAETQVWLTGSVLNDAERKILKAADRLSAVIKCIEEDRGGNREFEAAYAQQMAALHAMHSPEAEYFIEHMLPCYEQNLDELTRGRF
;
A
#
# COMPACT_ATOMS: atom_id res chain seq x y z
N MET A 1 20.84 30.03 -4.25
CA MET A 1 20.29 29.23 -3.11
C MET A 1 20.17 27.79 -3.56
N LYS A 2 20.70 26.82 -2.77
CA LYS A 2 20.58 25.40 -3.09
C LYS A 2 19.16 24.93 -2.80
N THR A 3 18.52 24.22 -3.72
CA THR A 3 17.14 23.71 -3.58
C THR A 3 17.14 22.19 -3.53
N TYR A 4 16.15 21.63 -2.85
CA TYR A 4 16.03 20.19 -2.63
C TYR A 4 14.64 19.74 -3.08
N PRO A 5 14.53 19.14 -4.28
CA PRO A 5 13.22 18.90 -4.88
C PRO A 5 12.50 17.62 -4.39
N PHE A 6 13.02 16.90 -3.41
CA PHE A 6 12.46 15.61 -2.95
C PHE A 6 10.94 15.69 -2.66
N SER A 7 10.53 16.65 -1.81
CA SER A 7 9.11 16.70 -1.42
C SER A 7 8.20 17.11 -2.58
N ALA A 8 8.70 17.96 -3.48
CA ALA A 8 7.96 18.33 -4.69
C ALA A 8 7.80 17.12 -5.63
N LEU A 9 8.84 16.31 -5.76
CA LEU A 9 8.78 15.08 -6.54
C LEU A 9 7.83 14.07 -5.86
N PHE A 10 7.98 13.87 -4.54
CA PHE A 10 7.13 12.97 -3.76
C PHE A 10 5.64 13.30 -3.94
N ASN A 11 5.30 14.59 -3.94
CA ASN A 11 3.92 15.06 -4.15
C ASN A 11 3.34 14.66 -5.51
N ARG A 12 4.17 14.17 -6.46
CA ARG A 12 3.69 13.74 -7.77
C ARG A 12 3.02 12.36 -7.75
N MET A 13 3.07 11.62 -6.63
CA MET A 13 2.31 10.38 -6.46
C MET A 13 0.83 10.54 -6.83
N LYS A 14 0.28 11.72 -6.63
CA LYS A 14 -1.13 12.03 -6.97
C LYS A 14 -1.42 12.00 -8.48
N TYR A 15 -0.37 12.00 -9.33
CA TYR A 15 -0.54 11.93 -10.78
C TYR A 15 -0.33 10.51 -11.34
N ILE A 16 0.06 9.56 -10.50
CA ILE A 16 0.24 8.15 -10.90
C ILE A 16 -1.08 7.43 -10.62
N THR A 17 -1.69 6.92 -11.69
CA THR A 17 -2.97 6.21 -11.58
C THR A 17 -2.70 4.71 -11.46
N ARG A 18 -3.28 4.09 -10.44
CA ARG A 18 -3.23 2.64 -10.23
C ARG A 18 -4.31 1.97 -11.09
N TRP A 19 -4.19 0.65 -11.27
CA TRP A 19 -5.16 -0.14 -12.04
C TRP A 19 -5.30 0.34 -13.49
N CYS A 20 -4.20 0.81 -14.09
CA CYS A 20 -4.21 1.51 -15.37
C CYS A 20 -4.70 0.66 -16.56
N LEU A 21 -4.80 -0.68 -16.41
CA LEU A 21 -5.32 -1.57 -17.44
C LEU A 21 -6.79 -1.92 -17.21
N MET A 22 -7.42 -1.42 -16.15
CA MET A 22 -8.79 -1.78 -15.77
C MET A 22 -9.69 -0.55 -15.86
N ARG A 23 -10.94 -0.77 -16.26
CA ARG A 23 -11.94 0.30 -16.27
C ARG A 23 -12.42 0.51 -14.84
N SER A 24 -12.07 1.63 -14.25
CA SER A 24 -12.48 2.00 -12.90
C SER A 24 -13.64 2.99 -12.94
N THR A 25 -14.57 2.87 -12.01
CA THR A 25 -15.63 3.89 -11.82
C THR A 25 -15.04 5.16 -11.22
N ARG A 26 -14.01 5.01 -10.39
CA ARG A 26 -13.28 6.12 -9.76
C ARG A 26 -11.78 5.83 -9.84
N PRO A 27 -11.00 6.66 -10.55
CA PRO A 27 -9.55 6.46 -10.56
C PRO A 27 -8.96 6.53 -9.16
N GLU A 28 -7.99 5.68 -8.89
CA GLU A 28 -7.23 5.68 -7.64
C GLU A 28 -5.82 6.16 -7.93
N SER A 29 -5.38 7.20 -7.25
CA SER A 29 -4.00 7.66 -7.37
C SER A 29 -3.09 6.87 -6.42
N LEU A 30 -1.80 6.82 -6.76
CA LEU A 30 -0.80 6.20 -5.88
C LEU A 30 -0.78 6.90 -4.51
N SER A 31 -1.08 8.20 -4.46
CA SER A 31 -1.14 8.98 -3.22
C SER A 31 -2.29 8.52 -2.32
N GLU A 32 -3.48 8.26 -2.90
CA GLU A 32 -4.63 7.75 -2.14
C GLU A 32 -4.32 6.37 -1.59
N HIS A 33 -3.86 5.45 -2.44
CA HIS A 33 -3.45 4.11 -2.04
C HIS A 33 -2.44 4.14 -0.87
N THR A 34 -1.44 5.01 -0.99
CA THR A 34 -0.40 5.13 0.04
C THR A 34 -0.98 5.59 1.37
N ALA A 35 -1.92 6.56 1.35
CA ALA A 35 -2.57 7.04 2.57
C ALA A 35 -3.41 5.93 3.20
N ASP A 36 -4.20 5.22 2.39
CA ASP A 36 -5.03 4.12 2.86
C ASP A 36 -4.17 2.99 3.43
N THR A 37 -3.10 2.62 2.72
CA THR A 37 -2.17 1.58 3.18
C THR A 37 -1.55 1.98 4.53
N ALA A 38 -1.22 3.25 4.73
CA ALA A 38 -0.64 3.71 6.00
C ALA A 38 -1.65 3.62 7.15
N MET A 39 -2.92 3.98 6.91
CA MET A 39 -3.98 3.83 7.90
C MET A 39 -4.23 2.35 8.23
N LEU A 40 -4.28 1.50 7.22
CA LEU A 40 -4.47 0.06 7.38
C LEU A 40 -3.29 -0.56 8.13
N ALA A 41 -2.05 -0.21 7.77
CA ALA A 41 -0.86 -0.71 8.46
C ALA A 41 -0.89 -0.34 9.95
N HIS A 42 -1.28 0.90 10.28
CA HIS A 42 -1.43 1.30 11.67
C HIS A 42 -2.53 0.50 12.37
N THR A 43 -3.68 0.32 11.71
CA THR A 43 -4.79 -0.46 12.26
C THR A 43 -4.36 -1.90 12.54
N LEU A 44 -3.65 -2.54 11.60
CA LEU A 44 -3.14 -3.91 11.81
C LEU A 44 -2.17 -3.96 12.99
N CYS A 45 -1.33 -2.93 13.19
CA CYS A 45 -0.46 -2.86 14.36
C CYS A 45 -1.26 -2.77 15.67
N LEU A 46 -2.37 -2.01 15.67
CA LEU A 46 -3.26 -1.93 16.85
C LEU A 46 -3.91 -3.29 17.12
N ILE A 47 -4.40 -3.95 16.07
CA ILE A 47 -4.97 -5.31 16.18
C ILE A 47 -3.92 -6.27 16.76
N GLY A 48 -2.71 -6.23 16.24
CA GLY A 48 -1.60 -7.06 16.72
C GLY A 48 -1.36 -6.90 18.21
N ARG A 49 -1.33 -5.65 18.69
CA ARG A 49 -1.06 -5.37 20.10
C ARG A 49 -2.22 -5.71 21.03
N HIS A 50 -3.45 -5.45 20.59
CA HIS A 50 -4.60 -5.46 21.51
C HIS A 50 -5.57 -6.62 21.31
N CYS A 51 -5.56 -7.25 20.14
CA CYS A 51 -6.54 -8.30 19.81
C CYS A 51 -5.88 -9.66 19.59
N THR A 52 -4.73 -9.71 18.92
CA THR A 52 -4.09 -11.00 18.58
C THR A 52 -2.82 -11.29 19.36
N GLY A 53 -2.26 -10.28 20.04
CA GLY A 53 -1.05 -10.47 20.89
C GLY A 53 0.26 -10.63 20.12
N THR A 54 0.28 -10.26 18.85
CA THR A 54 1.48 -10.42 17.98
C THR A 54 2.43 -9.21 18.02
N GLY A 55 1.94 -8.04 18.35
CA GLY A 55 2.66 -6.80 18.63
C GLY A 55 3.66 -6.29 17.60
N ALA A 56 3.21 -5.48 16.66
CA ALA A 56 4.14 -4.81 15.71
C ALA A 56 4.19 -3.31 15.97
N UNK A 57 5.34 -2.73 15.61
CA UNK A 57 5.61 -1.35 15.91
C UNK A 57 4.95 -0.37 14.99
N UNK A 58 4.81 0.90 15.47
CA UNK A 58 4.23 1.95 14.75
C UNK A 58 5.02 2.36 13.50
N UNK A 59 6.14 1.94 13.23
CA UNK A 59 6.92 2.14 12.08
C UNK A 59 6.32 1.57 10.81
N UNK A 60 5.36 0.75 10.86
CA UNK A 60 4.72 0.24 9.75
C UNK A 60 3.97 1.23 8.94
N ALA A 61 3.29 2.20 9.66
CA ALA A 61 2.56 3.29 8.96
C ALA A 61 3.49 4.26 8.21
N THR A 62 4.57 4.65 8.85
CA THR A 62 5.54 5.51 8.17
C THR A 62 6.12 4.80 6.93
N ALA A 63 6.49 3.53 7.08
CA ALA A 63 7.03 2.76 5.94
C ALA A 63 6.00 2.66 4.80
N ALA A 64 4.73 2.55 5.15
CA ALA A 64 3.66 2.49 4.14
C ALA A 64 3.60 3.78 3.30
N ILE A 65 3.94 4.94 3.89
CA ILE A 65 3.98 6.20 3.13
C ILE A 65 5.05 6.12 2.02
N TYR A 66 6.11 5.37 2.24
CA TYR A 66 7.26 5.30 1.31
C TYR A 66 7.26 4.08 0.40
N HIS A 67 6.39 3.07 0.66
CA HIS A 67 6.57 1.73 0.09
C HIS A 67 6.53 1.69 -1.43
N ASP A 68 5.68 2.50 -2.03
CA ASP A 68 5.55 2.60 -3.49
C ASP A 68 6.09 3.93 -4.05
N ALA A 69 6.76 4.75 -3.22
CA ALA A 69 7.28 6.05 -3.67
C ALA A 69 8.25 5.93 -4.86
N PRO A 70 9.10 4.89 -4.98
CA PRO A 70 9.94 4.76 -6.18
C PRO A 70 9.15 4.70 -7.49
N GLU A 71 7.86 4.32 -7.44
CA GLU A 71 6.99 4.30 -8.62
C GLU A 71 6.70 5.69 -9.19
N ILE A 72 7.04 6.76 -8.49
CA ILE A 72 7.01 8.12 -9.04
C ILE A 72 7.89 8.21 -10.31
N LEU A 73 8.99 7.45 -10.35
CA LEU A 73 9.92 7.46 -11.48
C LEU A 73 9.66 6.34 -12.49
N THR A 74 9.04 5.23 -12.05
CA THR A 74 8.81 4.06 -12.93
C THR A 74 7.37 3.98 -13.44
N GLY A 75 6.43 4.63 -12.78
CA GLY A 75 5.00 4.38 -12.94
C GLY A 75 4.59 3.11 -12.20
N ASP A 76 3.30 3.00 -11.88
CA ASP A 76 2.73 1.78 -11.28
C ASP A 76 2.70 0.67 -12.35
N MET A 77 3.55 -0.34 -12.20
CA MET A 77 3.60 -1.44 -13.17
C MET A 77 2.50 -2.46 -12.88
N PRO A 78 1.62 -2.74 -13.86
CA PRO A 78 0.55 -3.73 -13.65
C PRO A 78 1.10 -5.07 -13.16
N THR A 79 0.46 -5.61 -12.12
CA THR A 79 0.85 -6.85 -11.46
C THR A 79 1.11 -8.02 -12.44
N PRO A 80 0.24 -8.25 -13.47
CA PRO A 80 0.51 -9.34 -14.42
C PRO A 80 1.81 -9.16 -15.21
N VAL A 81 2.25 -7.91 -15.40
CA VAL A 81 3.52 -7.62 -16.08
C VAL A 81 4.69 -7.80 -15.11
N LYS A 82 4.57 -7.20 -13.92
CA LYS A 82 5.61 -7.19 -12.88
C LYS A 82 6.04 -8.63 -12.50
N TYR A 83 5.10 -9.57 -12.47
CA TYR A 83 5.34 -10.95 -12.03
C TYR A 83 5.29 -11.98 -13.18
N LYS A 84 5.43 -11.55 -14.44
CA LYS A 84 5.38 -12.45 -15.60
C LYS A 84 6.47 -13.53 -15.57
N ASN A 85 7.68 -13.19 -15.12
CA ASN A 85 8.77 -14.13 -14.94
C ASN A 85 9.82 -13.55 -13.98
N ASP A 86 10.73 -14.42 -13.51
CA ASP A 86 11.74 -14.03 -12.52
C ASP A 86 12.74 -12.99 -13.07
N ALA A 87 13.07 -13.07 -14.35
CA ALA A 87 14.01 -12.10 -14.96
C ALA A 87 13.43 -10.69 -14.91
N LEU A 88 12.16 -10.53 -15.30
CA LEU A 88 11.51 -9.23 -15.28
C LEU A 88 11.32 -8.72 -13.83
N ARG A 89 10.91 -9.62 -12.92
CA ARG A 89 10.76 -9.26 -11.51
C ARG A 89 12.09 -8.74 -10.93
N THR A 90 13.20 -9.42 -11.22
CA THR A 90 14.52 -9.03 -10.73
C THR A 90 14.97 -7.70 -11.34
N ALA A 91 14.79 -7.55 -12.65
CA ALA A 91 15.15 -6.30 -13.34
C ALA A 91 14.33 -5.13 -12.80
N TYR A 92 13.03 -5.32 -12.57
CA TYR A 92 12.17 -4.25 -12.07
C TYR A 92 12.57 -3.86 -10.64
N LYS A 93 12.90 -4.85 -9.78
CA LYS A 93 13.40 -4.54 -8.42
C LYS A 93 14.69 -3.71 -8.49
N ALA A 94 15.58 -4.00 -9.43
CA ALA A 94 16.80 -3.20 -9.57
C ALA A 94 16.47 -1.75 -9.95
N VAL A 95 15.47 -1.55 -10.82
CA VAL A 95 15.02 -0.21 -11.20
C VAL A 95 14.38 0.50 -10.00
N GLU A 96 13.54 -0.20 -9.22
CA GLU A 96 12.94 0.37 -7.99
C GLU A 96 14.03 0.81 -7.01
N HIS A 97 15.06 -0.01 -6.80
CA HIS A 97 16.19 0.32 -5.92
C HIS A 97 16.96 1.56 -6.42
N GLU A 98 17.21 1.63 -7.72
CA GLU A 98 17.89 2.80 -8.30
C GLU A 98 17.01 4.04 -8.17
N SER A 99 15.69 3.92 -8.39
CA SER A 99 14.74 5.03 -8.21
C SER A 99 14.79 5.53 -6.77
N ALA A 100 14.79 4.63 -5.79
CA ALA A 100 14.89 5.00 -4.38
C ALA A 100 16.19 5.78 -4.10
N ARG A 101 17.32 5.32 -4.66
CA ARG A 101 18.62 5.98 -4.50
C ARG A 101 18.61 7.40 -5.12
N VAL A 102 18.07 7.51 -6.33
CA VAL A 102 17.93 8.82 -7.00
C VAL A 102 17.06 9.75 -6.18
N MET A 103 15.91 9.26 -5.70
CA MET A 103 14.99 10.08 -4.88
C MET A 103 15.68 10.55 -3.59
N ALA A 104 16.37 9.65 -2.89
CA ALA A 104 17.07 10.03 -1.65
C ALA A 104 18.10 11.13 -1.91
N SER A 105 18.82 11.06 -3.05
CA SER A 105 19.85 12.08 -3.39
C SER A 105 19.27 13.49 -3.62
N LEU A 106 17.95 13.60 -3.75
CA LEU A 106 17.27 14.90 -3.89
C LEU A 106 17.04 15.60 -2.54
N GLN A 107 17.38 14.94 -1.43
CA GLN A 107 17.34 15.52 -0.09
C GLN A 107 18.65 16.23 0.26
N PRO A 108 18.66 17.12 1.26
CA PRO A 108 19.91 17.54 1.90
C PRO A 108 20.77 16.35 2.29
N GLU A 109 22.07 16.48 2.20
CA GLU A 109 23.02 15.37 2.44
C GLU A 109 22.74 14.64 3.77
N GLU A 110 22.42 15.44 4.79
CA GLU A 110 22.18 14.96 6.16
C GLU A 110 20.94 14.03 6.27
N LEU A 111 20.00 14.13 5.30
CA LEU A 111 18.76 13.37 5.30
C LEU A 111 18.79 12.16 4.35
N GLN A 112 19.79 12.07 3.46
CA GLN A 112 19.77 11.09 2.36
C GLN A 112 19.78 9.66 2.87
N ALA A 113 20.65 9.35 3.83
CA ALA A 113 20.80 7.98 4.33
C ALA A 113 19.50 7.49 4.99
N GLU A 114 18.89 8.34 5.83
CA GLU A 114 17.63 7.98 6.49
C GLU A 114 16.48 7.88 5.48
N THR A 115 16.39 8.82 4.53
CA THR A 115 15.38 8.77 3.48
C THR A 115 15.48 7.48 2.66
N GLN A 116 16.71 7.05 2.35
CA GLN A 116 16.92 5.84 1.54
C GLN A 116 16.43 4.58 2.25
N VAL A 117 16.65 4.44 3.57
CA VAL A 117 16.18 3.24 4.28
C VAL A 117 14.65 3.16 4.32
N TRP A 118 13.96 4.30 4.35
CA TRP A 118 12.49 4.31 4.24
C TRP A 118 12.03 3.95 2.83
N LEU A 119 12.64 4.54 1.79
CA LEU A 119 12.27 4.28 0.39
C LEU A 119 12.52 2.82 -0.04
N THR A 120 13.51 2.16 0.56
CA THR A 120 13.83 0.75 0.25
C THR A 120 13.12 -0.23 1.17
N GLY A 121 12.47 0.26 2.22
CA GLY A 121 11.85 -0.60 3.24
C GLY A 121 12.87 -1.37 4.07
N SER A 122 14.17 -1.01 4.00
CA SER A 122 15.20 -1.72 4.75
C SER A 122 15.12 -1.46 6.26
N VAL A 123 14.35 -0.46 6.66
CA VAL A 123 14.05 -0.17 8.06
C VAL A 123 13.20 -1.26 8.73
N LEU A 124 12.48 -2.06 7.93
CA LEU A 124 11.51 -3.04 8.44
C LEU A 124 12.14 -4.42 8.63
N ASN A 125 11.78 -5.09 9.72
CA ASN A 125 12.06 -6.51 9.90
C ASN A 125 11.00 -7.36 9.14
N ASP A 126 11.17 -8.68 9.14
CA ASP A 126 10.30 -9.56 8.35
C ASP A 126 8.85 -9.55 8.81
N ALA A 127 8.60 -9.48 10.13
CA ALA A 127 7.23 -9.39 10.65
C ALA A 127 6.57 -8.09 10.23
N GLU A 128 7.31 -6.99 10.28
CA GLU A 128 6.83 -5.68 9.85
C GLU A 128 6.55 -5.64 8.34
N ARG A 129 7.43 -6.26 7.53
CA ARG A 129 7.20 -6.38 6.08
C ARG A 129 5.91 -7.15 5.80
N LYS A 130 5.63 -8.20 6.59
CA LYS A 130 4.41 -9.00 6.46
C LYS A 130 3.18 -8.14 6.74
N ILE A 131 3.19 -7.34 7.81
CA ILE A 131 2.09 -6.43 8.14
C ILE A 131 1.89 -5.38 7.03
N LEU A 132 2.97 -4.76 6.56
CA LEU A 132 2.90 -3.79 5.47
C LEU A 132 2.29 -4.44 4.21
N LYS A 133 2.74 -5.66 3.87
CA LYS A 133 2.22 -6.36 2.70
C LYS A 133 0.74 -6.73 2.86
N ALA A 134 0.30 -7.04 4.09
CA ALA A 134 -1.13 -7.29 4.36
C ALA A 134 -1.94 -5.99 4.18
N ALA A 135 -1.43 -4.86 4.67
CA ALA A 135 -2.08 -3.55 4.52
C ALA A 135 -2.22 -3.15 3.03
N ASP A 136 -1.16 -3.33 2.25
CA ASP A 136 -1.15 -3.08 0.80
C ASP A 136 -2.23 -3.91 0.10
N ARG A 137 -2.32 -5.21 0.42
CA ARG A 137 -3.34 -6.09 -0.16
C ARG A 137 -4.75 -5.72 0.29
N LEU A 138 -4.92 -5.34 1.56
CA LEU A 138 -6.23 -4.90 2.08
C LEU A 138 -6.69 -3.64 1.34
N SER A 139 -5.80 -2.67 1.10
CA SER A 139 -6.14 -1.49 0.30
C SER A 139 -6.64 -1.89 -1.10
N ALA A 140 -5.97 -2.85 -1.74
CA ALA A 140 -6.41 -3.36 -3.04
C ALA A 140 -7.78 -4.06 -2.95
N VAL A 141 -8.05 -4.82 -1.88
CA VAL A 141 -9.36 -5.47 -1.65
C VAL A 141 -10.44 -4.41 -1.47
N ILE A 142 -10.17 -3.38 -0.67
CA ILE A 142 -11.13 -2.29 -0.41
C ILE A 142 -11.48 -1.60 -1.73
N LYS A 143 -10.49 -1.31 -2.57
CA LYS A 143 -10.73 -0.76 -3.92
C LYS A 143 -11.65 -1.67 -4.73
N CYS A 144 -11.46 -2.99 -4.68
CA CYS A 144 -12.33 -3.92 -5.39
C CYS A 144 -13.78 -3.87 -4.85
N ILE A 145 -13.95 -3.74 -3.52
CA ILE A 145 -15.28 -3.60 -2.90
C ILE A 145 -15.95 -2.31 -3.38
N GLU A 146 -15.21 -1.19 -3.40
CA GLU A 146 -15.74 0.10 -3.87
C GLU A 146 -16.23 0.01 -5.32
N GLU A 147 -15.48 -0.65 -6.18
CA GLU A 147 -15.84 -0.83 -7.58
C GLU A 147 -17.09 -1.72 -7.73
N ASP A 148 -17.15 -2.82 -6.98
CA ASP A 148 -18.33 -3.70 -6.98
C ASP A 148 -19.59 -2.94 -6.48
N ARG A 149 -19.46 -2.14 -5.42
CA ARG A 149 -20.54 -1.29 -4.91
C ARG A 149 -20.97 -0.26 -5.95
N GLY A 150 -20.05 0.17 -6.79
CA GLY A 150 -20.32 1.03 -7.94
C GLY A 150 -20.93 0.30 -9.14
N GLY A 151 -21.15 -1.01 -9.03
CA GLY A 151 -21.71 -1.84 -10.10
C GLY A 151 -20.68 -2.29 -11.14
N ASN A 152 -19.40 -2.14 -10.84
CA ASN A 152 -18.33 -2.47 -11.78
C ASN A 152 -17.75 -3.86 -11.46
N ARG A 153 -18.08 -4.83 -12.29
CA ARG A 153 -17.69 -6.23 -12.08
C ARG A 153 -16.29 -6.57 -12.61
N GLU A 154 -15.60 -5.60 -13.19
CA GLU A 154 -14.28 -5.84 -13.78
C GLU A 154 -13.25 -6.24 -12.71
N PHE A 155 -13.51 -5.89 -11.44
CA PHE A 155 -12.58 -6.13 -10.32
C PHE A 155 -12.82 -7.47 -9.58
N GLU A 156 -13.83 -8.28 -9.97
CA GLU A 156 -14.15 -9.55 -9.29
C GLU A 156 -12.96 -10.51 -9.21
N ALA A 157 -12.23 -10.68 -10.32
CA ALA A 157 -11.08 -11.59 -10.35
C ALA A 157 -9.93 -11.06 -9.47
N ALA A 158 -9.72 -9.75 -9.46
CA ALA A 158 -8.71 -9.12 -8.62
C ALA A 158 -9.07 -9.28 -7.14
N TYR A 159 -10.33 -9.06 -6.77
CA TYR A 159 -10.82 -9.28 -5.41
C TYR A 159 -10.48 -10.71 -4.95
N ALA A 160 -10.91 -11.72 -5.73
CA ALA A 160 -10.70 -13.13 -5.38
C ALA A 160 -9.21 -13.44 -5.21
N GLN A 161 -8.37 -12.92 -6.12
CA GLN A 161 -6.93 -13.14 -6.07
C GLN A 161 -6.30 -12.49 -4.82
N GLN A 162 -6.68 -11.25 -4.49
CA GLN A 162 -6.11 -10.55 -3.33
C GLN A 162 -6.57 -11.20 -2.02
N MET A 163 -7.84 -11.62 -1.93
CA MET A 163 -8.35 -12.33 -0.75
C MET A 163 -7.61 -13.66 -0.54
N ALA A 164 -7.45 -14.46 -1.61
CA ALA A 164 -6.71 -15.72 -1.51
C ALA A 164 -5.26 -15.47 -1.04
N ALA A 165 -4.63 -14.42 -1.56
CA ALA A 165 -3.26 -14.08 -1.17
C ALA A 165 -3.17 -13.59 0.27
N LEU A 166 -4.17 -12.86 0.77
CA LEU A 166 -4.25 -12.44 2.18
C LEU A 166 -4.35 -13.66 3.10
N HIS A 167 -5.28 -14.58 2.83
CA HIS A 167 -5.43 -15.80 3.64
C HIS A 167 -4.14 -16.62 3.64
N ALA A 168 -3.47 -16.73 2.47
CA ALA A 168 -2.19 -17.46 2.36
C ALA A 168 -1.06 -16.85 3.19
N MET A 169 -1.20 -15.59 3.61
CA MET A 169 -0.21 -14.96 4.49
C MET A 169 -0.28 -15.46 5.93
N HIS A 170 -1.43 -16.05 6.33
CA HIS A 170 -1.65 -16.52 7.70
C HIS A 170 -1.26 -15.43 8.72
N SER A 171 -1.76 -14.20 8.51
CA SER A 171 -1.55 -13.09 9.43
C SER A 171 -2.76 -12.96 10.36
N PRO A 172 -2.58 -13.21 11.66
CA PRO A 172 -3.72 -13.08 12.59
C PRO A 172 -4.37 -11.69 12.54
N GLU A 173 -3.57 -10.64 12.31
CA GLU A 173 -4.05 -9.26 12.24
C GLU A 173 -4.93 -9.07 11.00
N ALA A 174 -4.49 -9.61 9.85
CA ALA A 174 -5.25 -9.48 8.61
C ALA A 174 -6.55 -10.31 8.70
N GLU A 175 -6.50 -11.53 9.25
CA GLU A 175 -7.70 -12.35 9.43
C GLU A 175 -8.71 -11.66 10.36
N TYR A 176 -8.23 -11.06 11.46
CA TYR A 176 -9.09 -10.28 12.36
C TYR A 176 -9.75 -9.13 11.61
N PHE A 177 -8.97 -8.38 10.81
CA PHE A 177 -9.50 -7.26 10.02
C PHE A 177 -10.56 -7.75 9.02
N ILE A 178 -10.26 -8.84 8.32
CA ILE A 178 -11.19 -9.43 7.32
C ILE A 178 -12.50 -9.83 7.99
N GLU A 179 -12.44 -10.46 9.16
CA GLU A 179 -13.65 -10.94 9.84
C GLU A 179 -14.48 -9.81 10.44
N HIS A 180 -13.83 -8.79 11.03
CA HIS A 180 -14.53 -7.84 11.89
C HIS A 180 -14.64 -6.42 11.32
N MET A 181 -13.80 -6.03 10.37
CA MET A 181 -13.75 -4.66 9.86
C MET A 181 -14.05 -4.56 8.36
N LEU A 182 -13.56 -5.52 7.56
CA LEU A 182 -13.73 -5.47 6.11
C LEU A 182 -15.21 -5.41 5.69
N PRO A 183 -16.16 -6.14 6.33
CA PRO A 183 -17.58 -6.06 5.92
C PRO A 183 -18.17 -4.65 6.07
N CYS A 184 -17.57 -3.79 6.88
CA CYS A 184 -18.06 -2.41 7.02
C CYS A 184 -17.83 -1.56 5.77
N TYR A 185 -16.91 -1.95 4.89
CA TYR A 185 -16.66 -1.24 3.63
C TYR A 185 -17.81 -1.39 2.63
N GLU A 186 -18.74 -2.31 2.89
CA GLU A 186 -19.95 -2.48 2.09
C GLU A 186 -21.10 -1.58 2.56
N GLN A 187 -20.93 -0.90 3.71
CA GLN A 187 -21.98 -0.11 4.35
C GLN A 187 -21.96 1.34 3.85
N ASN A 188 -23.12 1.97 3.85
CA ASN A 188 -23.23 3.41 3.59
C ASN A 188 -23.01 4.21 4.87
N LEU A 189 -22.91 5.53 4.75
CA LEU A 189 -22.57 6.41 5.88
C LEU A 189 -23.56 6.25 7.06
N ASP A 190 -24.87 6.16 6.75
CA ASP A 190 -25.87 6.05 7.81
C ASP A 190 -25.76 4.72 8.58
N GLU A 191 -25.42 3.65 7.86
CA GLU A 191 -25.18 2.32 8.48
C GLU A 191 -23.95 2.36 9.38
N LEU A 192 -22.85 2.96 8.89
CA LEU A 192 -21.59 3.06 9.64
C LEU A 192 -21.75 3.86 10.94
N THR A 193 -22.65 4.85 10.95
CA THR A 193 -22.81 5.76 12.09
C THR A 193 -24.07 5.49 12.93
N ARG A 194 -24.88 4.50 12.55
CA ARG A 194 -26.16 4.22 13.19
C ARG A 194 -26.03 4.08 14.73
N GLY A 195 -26.77 4.89 15.47
CA GLY A 195 -26.82 4.85 16.92
C GLY A 195 -25.63 5.46 17.64
N ARG A 196 -24.73 6.15 16.90
CA ARG A 196 -23.53 6.75 17.49
C ARG A 196 -23.53 8.28 17.50
N PHE A 197 -24.58 8.90 16.91
CA PHE A 197 -24.83 10.34 16.92
C PHE A 197 -26.25 10.65 17.32
#